data_eb33292e86d1427cabbb29d2866d386f
#
_entry.id   eb33292e86d1427cabbb29d2866d386f
#
_cell.length_a   1.000
_cell.length_b   1.000
_cell.length_c   1.000
_cell.angle_alpha   90.00
_cell.angle_beta   90.00
_cell.angle_gamma   90.00
#
_symmetry.space_group_name_H-M   'P 1'
#
loop_
_entity.id
_entity.type
_entity.pdbx_description
1 polymer ?
#
loop_
_entity_poly.entity_id
_entity_poly.type
_entity_poly.pdbx_seq_one_letter_code
_entity_poly.pdbx_strand_id
1 'polypeptide(L)'
;SGGPCPTLYAGGEVVILRDFAPRTCLEYAEKYAISFLIGVPTIIAMLARTQERSPADLSALRGIVTMGAPFEKSACEKYMKLLTPNIFNGYGTTETFWNTFLRPFDLPDNAGSAGRSCTDDEVRLVALRPNGERSEPDETVPRDSETPGEIIISSPAKSAFCYFNNEEMTEKKFYKGWLYTGDVGTWDENEFVTVSGRRDDMIVSAGENIYPAQIEAVLNEHPKVAESAVIGIPDKLRGEVVAAYVVAKDPSLTIEELKEHCTHSPMLSSYTWPRAYHIVD
;
A
#
# COMPACT_ATOMS: atom_id res chain seq x y z
N SER A 1 -0.03 17.13 0.16
CA SER A 1 1.22 17.92 0.29
C SER A 1 2.14 17.43 1.42
N GLY A 2 2.23 16.13 1.63
CA GLY A 2 2.99 15.52 2.74
C GLY A 2 4.50 15.74 2.73
N GLY A 3 5.09 16.18 1.64
CA GLY A 3 6.52 16.48 1.54
C GLY A 3 6.84 17.97 1.63
N PRO A 4 6.34 18.82 0.74
CA PRO A 4 6.78 20.21 0.67
C PRO A 4 6.47 21.03 1.94
N CYS A 5 5.24 20.97 2.44
CA CYS A 5 4.83 21.80 3.57
C CYS A 5 5.62 21.52 4.86
N PRO A 6 5.78 20.28 5.33
CA PRO A 6 6.60 19.98 6.50
C PRO A 6 8.07 20.38 6.31
N THR A 7 8.62 20.17 5.11
CA THR A 7 10.01 20.54 4.81
C THR A 7 10.23 22.03 4.94
N LEU A 8 9.36 22.84 4.35
CA LEU A 8 9.45 24.31 4.43
C LEU A 8 9.19 24.81 5.85
N TYR A 9 8.23 24.21 6.57
CA TYR A 9 7.98 24.56 7.99
C TYR A 9 9.18 24.28 8.88
N ALA A 10 9.93 23.22 8.60
CA ALA A 10 11.17 22.89 9.31
C ALA A 10 12.39 23.72 8.86
N GLY A 11 12.23 24.69 7.95
CA GLY A 11 13.30 25.52 7.41
C GLY A 11 14.16 24.84 6.35
N GLY A 12 13.68 23.74 5.78
CA GLY A 12 14.37 23.03 4.72
C GLY A 12 14.06 23.61 3.32
N GLU A 13 14.81 23.15 2.33
CA GLU A 13 14.60 23.47 0.92
C GLU A 13 13.84 22.36 0.22
N VAL A 14 13.02 22.73 -0.76
CA VAL A 14 12.26 21.77 -1.58
C VAL A 14 12.67 21.94 -3.05
N VAL A 15 13.16 20.86 -3.64
CA VAL A 15 13.50 20.80 -5.06
C VAL A 15 12.33 20.10 -5.78
N ILE A 16 11.67 20.82 -6.68
CA ILE A 16 10.51 20.34 -7.43
C ILE A 16 10.91 20.03 -8.86
N LEU A 17 10.66 18.79 -9.30
CA LEU A 17 10.71 18.42 -10.71
C LEU A 17 9.37 18.75 -11.35
N ARG A 18 9.41 19.39 -12.53
CA ARG A 18 8.20 19.67 -13.30
C ARG A 18 7.56 18.39 -13.82
N ASP A 19 8.40 17.52 -14.37
CA ASP A 19 8.01 16.24 -14.90
C ASP A 19 8.94 15.17 -14.33
N PHE A 20 8.40 14.00 -13.98
CA PHE A 20 9.20 12.92 -13.44
C PHE A 20 9.99 12.23 -14.55
N ALA A 21 11.31 12.32 -14.46
CA ALA A 21 12.25 11.51 -15.24
C ALA A 21 13.28 10.92 -14.26
N PRO A 22 13.43 9.59 -14.16
CA PRO A 22 14.29 8.96 -13.16
C PRO A 22 15.73 9.45 -13.22
N ARG A 23 16.29 9.62 -14.43
CA ARG A 23 17.66 10.13 -14.61
C ARG A 23 17.81 11.54 -14.06
N THR A 24 16.93 12.44 -14.46
CA THR A 24 16.94 13.84 -13.98
C THR A 24 16.76 13.92 -12.47
N CYS A 25 15.93 13.05 -11.89
CA CYS A 25 15.73 12.97 -10.44
C CYS A 25 17.04 12.62 -9.73
N LEU A 26 17.79 11.62 -10.21
CA LEU A 26 19.08 11.22 -9.65
C LEU A 26 20.14 12.32 -9.83
N GLU A 27 20.21 12.96 -10.99
CA GLU A 27 21.10 14.10 -11.23
C GLU A 27 20.80 15.29 -10.30
N TYR A 28 19.52 15.54 -10.02
CA TYR A 28 19.14 16.58 -9.05
C TYR A 28 19.46 16.17 -7.61
N ALA A 29 19.30 14.88 -7.28
CA ALA A 29 19.68 14.36 -5.98
C ALA A 29 21.18 14.58 -5.70
N GLU A 30 22.04 14.32 -6.67
CA GLU A 30 23.48 14.59 -6.62
C GLU A 30 23.76 16.11 -6.59
N LYS A 31 23.23 16.85 -7.61
CA LYS A 31 23.54 18.28 -7.80
C LYS A 31 23.17 19.15 -6.61
N TYR A 32 22.01 18.87 -5.99
CA TYR A 32 21.47 19.65 -4.88
C TYR A 32 21.69 18.98 -3.52
N ALA A 33 22.48 17.91 -3.46
CA ALA A 33 22.75 17.14 -2.25
C ALA A 33 21.47 16.81 -1.47
N ILE A 34 20.48 16.27 -2.19
CA ILE A 34 19.15 15.98 -1.63
C ILE A 34 19.27 14.99 -0.47
N SER A 35 18.75 15.37 0.68
CA SER A 35 18.78 14.54 1.88
C SER A 35 17.61 13.57 2.02
N PHE A 36 16.45 13.89 1.46
CA PHE A 36 15.26 13.01 1.47
C PHE A 36 14.52 13.02 0.14
N LEU A 37 14.14 11.83 -0.32
CA LEU A 37 13.24 11.64 -1.45
C LEU A 37 11.89 11.14 -0.93
N ILE A 38 10.81 11.61 -1.57
CA ILE A 38 9.45 11.12 -1.29
C ILE A 38 8.86 10.67 -2.62
N GLY A 39 8.36 9.44 -2.65
CA GLY A 39 7.75 8.89 -3.87
C GLY A 39 7.00 7.59 -3.60
N VAL A 40 6.11 7.23 -4.52
CA VAL A 40 5.42 5.94 -4.48
C VAL A 40 6.39 4.80 -4.86
N PRO A 41 6.11 3.53 -4.50
CA PRO A 41 7.01 2.39 -4.76
C PRO A 41 7.46 2.27 -6.22
N THR A 42 6.57 2.55 -7.18
CA THR A 42 6.90 2.53 -8.61
C THR A 42 8.02 3.54 -8.95
N ILE A 43 7.97 4.74 -8.39
CA ILE A 43 9.02 5.75 -8.57
C ILE A 43 10.34 5.24 -8.01
N ILE A 44 10.34 4.66 -6.82
CA ILE A 44 11.55 4.12 -6.19
C ILE A 44 12.14 2.98 -7.02
N ALA A 45 11.29 2.10 -7.57
CA ALA A 45 11.72 1.04 -8.48
C ALA A 45 12.42 1.59 -9.74
N MET A 46 11.85 2.65 -10.33
CA MET A 46 12.43 3.31 -11.51
C MET A 46 13.78 3.98 -11.18
N LEU A 47 13.89 4.64 -10.03
CA LEU A 47 15.14 5.24 -9.55
C LEU A 47 16.21 4.17 -9.32
N ALA A 48 15.89 3.08 -8.62
CA ALA A 48 16.83 1.98 -8.37
C ALA A 48 17.34 1.34 -9.67
N ARG A 49 16.44 1.09 -10.64
CA ARG A 49 16.81 0.56 -11.95
C ARG A 49 17.71 1.52 -12.73
N THR A 50 17.48 2.82 -12.60
CA THR A 50 18.29 3.85 -13.26
C THR A 50 19.63 3.99 -12.58
N GLN A 51 19.68 3.96 -11.26
CA GLN A 51 20.91 4.00 -10.46
C GLN A 51 21.83 2.81 -10.77
N GLU A 52 21.25 1.62 -10.95
CA GLU A 52 22.00 0.41 -11.31
C GLU A 52 22.72 0.53 -12.67
N ARG A 53 22.10 1.22 -13.64
CA ARG A 53 22.62 1.38 -15.00
C ARG A 53 23.52 2.60 -15.17
N SER A 54 23.25 3.64 -14.46
CA SER A 54 23.92 4.94 -14.56
C SER A 54 23.96 5.59 -13.17
N PRO A 55 24.96 5.20 -12.35
CA PRO A 55 25.08 5.70 -10.98
C PRO A 55 25.21 7.21 -10.89
N ALA A 56 24.54 7.80 -9.91
CA ALA A 56 24.72 9.16 -9.42
C ALA A 56 25.26 9.11 -7.99
N ASP A 57 25.91 10.14 -7.53
CA ASP A 57 26.34 10.24 -6.14
C ASP A 57 25.15 10.54 -5.21
N LEU A 58 24.70 9.54 -4.47
CA LEU A 58 23.63 9.63 -3.49
C LEU A 58 24.13 9.68 -2.04
N SER A 59 25.41 10.02 -1.81
CA SER A 59 26.00 10.06 -0.47
C SER A 59 25.30 11.03 0.49
N ALA A 60 24.67 12.07 -0.03
CA ALA A 60 23.86 13.01 0.75
C ALA A 60 22.45 12.47 1.11
N LEU A 61 21.99 11.39 0.47
CA LEU A 61 20.64 10.85 0.62
C LEU A 61 20.50 10.10 1.95
N ARG A 62 19.90 10.76 2.92
CA ARG A 62 19.70 10.26 4.29
C ARG A 62 18.48 9.36 4.43
N GLY A 63 17.52 9.45 3.51
CA GLY A 63 16.33 8.61 3.56
C GLY A 63 15.41 8.76 2.35
N ILE A 64 14.61 7.73 2.16
CA ILE A 64 13.51 7.69 1.19
C ILE A 64 12.24 7.39 1.95
N VAL A 65 11.19 8.18 1.72
CA VAL A 65 9.84 7.92 2.24
C VAL A 65 8.97 7.46 1.09
N THR A 66 8.40 6.27 1.20
CA THR A 66 7.43 5.73 0.25
C THR A 66 6.08 5.50 0.93
N MET A 67 5.02 5.38 0.13
CA MET A 67 3.65 5.22 0.62
C MET A 67 2.74 4.70 -0.48
N GLY A 68 1.55 4.20 -0.09
CA GLY A 68 0.47 3.89 -1.02
C GLY A 68 0.49 2.48 -1.59
N ALA A 69 1.49 1.66 -1.26
CA ALA A 69 1.50 0.24 -1.57
C ALA A 69 2.45 -0.52 -0.62
N PRO A 70 2.26 -1.84 -0.45
CA PRO A 70 3.20 -2.70 0.24
C PRO A 70 4.59 -2.63 -0.40
N PHE A 71 5.61 -2.87 0.41
CA PHE A 71 7.01 -2.82 -0.02
C PHE A 71 7.62 -4.22 0.11
N GLU A 72 7.69 -4.93 -1.01
CA GLU A 72 8.13 -6.32 -1.07
C GLU A 72 9.56 -6.52 -0.55
N LYS A 73 9.81 -7.63 0.17
CA LYS A 73 11.11 -7.90 0.81
C LYS A 73 12.27 -7.89 -0.17
N SER A 74 12.14 -8.60 -1.29
CA SER A 74 13.19 -8.68 -2.32
C SER A 74 13.49 -7.33 -2.97
N ALA A 75 12.46 -6.54 -3.21
CA ALA A 75 12.60 -5.19 -3.73
C ALA A 75 13.24 -4.26 -2.70
N CYS A 76 12.85 -4.39 -1.43
CA CYS A 76 13.39 -3.64 -0.31
C CYS A 76 14.90 -3.80 -0.19
N GLU A 77 15.40 -5.04 -0.12
CA GLU A 77 16.84 -5.34 -0.04
C GLU A 77 17.63 -4.73 -1.21
N LYS A 78 17.08 -4.85 -2.42
CA LYS A 78 17.69 -4.26 -3.63
C LYS A 78 17.76 -2.73 -3.53
N TYR A 79 16.68 -2.07 -3.12
CA TYR A 79 16.63 -0.60 -3.09
C TYR A 79 17.47 -0.04 -1.93
N MET A 80 17.50 -0.71 -0.79
CA MET A 80 18.38 -0.37 0.33
C MET A 80 19.85 -0.38 -0.09
N LYS A 81 20.26 -1.33 -0.92
CA LYS A 81 21.62 -1.43 -1.45
C LYS A 81 21.95 -0.39 -2.51
N LEU A 82 21.00 -0.07 -3.40
CA LEU A 82 21.23 0.79 -4.55
C LEU A 82 21.04 2.28 -4.27
N LEU A 83 20.14 2.65 -3.37
CA LEU A 83 19.75 4.02 -3.13
C LEU A 83 20.18 4.51 -1.75
N THR A 84 19.61 3.97 -0.68
CA THR A 84 19.96 4.27 0.71
C THR A 84 19.42 3.18 1.63
N PRO A 85 20.14 2.81 2.70
CA PRO A 85 19.64 1.85 3.69
C PRO A 85 18.42 2.36 4.47
N ASN A 86 18.16 3.66 4.43
CA ASN A 86 17.12 4.30 5.22
C ASN A 86 15.84 4.50 4.40
N ILE A 87 15.07 3.43 4.23
CA ILE A 87 13.77 3.47 3.58
C ILE A 87 12.67 3.41 4.63
N PHE A 88 11.67 4.28 4.47
CA PHE A 88 10.48 4.36 5.30
C PHE A 88 9.28 4.08 4.42
N ASN A 89 8.38 3.18 4.85
CA ASN A 89 7.09 3.00 4.18
C ASN A 89 5.98 3.47 5.12
N GLY A 90 5.20 4.45 4.68
CA GLY A 90 4.13 5.05 5.46
C GLY A 90 2.75 4.65 4.95
N TYR A 91 1.83 4.42 5.87
CA TYR A 91 0.40 4.30 5.59
C TYR A 91 -0.35 5.41 6.32
N GLY A 92 -1.40 5.90 5.67
CA GLY A 92 -2.30 6.89 6.21
C GLY A 92 -3.32 7.34 5.18
N THR A 93 -4.18 8.25 5.58
CA THR A 93 -5.28 8.77 4.78
C THR A 93 -5.17 10.29 4.63
N THR A 94 -5.98 10.86 3.76
CA THR A 94 -6.05 12.32 3.63
C THR A 94 -6.54 12.98 4.92
N GLU A 95 -7.41 12.30 5.66
CA GLU A 95 -8.08 12.79 6.87
C GLU A 95 -7.16 12.84 8.09
N THR A 96 -6.15 11.96 8.13
CA THR A 96 -5.29 11.78 9.31
C THR A 96 -3.80 11.81 8.97
N PHE A 97 -3.46 12.06 7.70
CA PHE A 97 -2.10 12.09 7.20
C PHE A 97 -1.39 10.73 7.36
N TRP A 98 -0.15 10.68 7.85
CA TRP A 98 0.57 9.43 8.10
C TRP A 98 0.32 8.92 9.51
N ASN A 99 -0.11 7.69 9.61
CA ASN A 99 -0.53 7.07 10.88
C ASN A 99 0.31 5.88 11.28
N THR A 100 0.89 5.16 10.31
CA THR A 100 1.89 4.13 10.60
C THR A 100 3.15 4.35 9.78
N PHE A 101 4.27 3.85 10.27
CA PHE A 101 5.53 3.78 9.55
C PHE A 101 6.21 2.45 9.77
N LEU A 102 6.61 1.82 8.66
CA LEU A 102 7.67 0.82 8.61
C LEU A 102 8.99 1.57 8.52
N ARG A 103 9.85 1.38 9.49
CA ARG A 103 11.10 2.14 9.66
C ARG A 103 12.30 1.35 9.15
N PRO A 104 13.45 1.99 8.86
CA PRO A 104 14.63 1.29 8.36
C PRO A 104 15.10 0.10 9.21
N PHE A 105 14.97 0.18 10.53
CA PHE A 105 15.36 -0.89 11.45
C PHE A 105 14.33 -2.03 11.55
N ASP A 106 13.12 -1.84 11.03
CA ASP A 106 12.10 -2.89 10.88
C ASP A 106 12.32 -3.70 9.59
N LEU A 107 13.14 -3.17 8.67
CA LEU A 107 13.44 -3.77 7.37
C LEU A 107 14.71 -4.63 7.42
N PRO A 108 14.80 -5.69 6.62
CA PRO A 108 13.80 -6.17 5.67
C PRO A 108 12.78 -7.16 6.28
N ASP A 109 12.86 -7.46 7.57
CA ASP A 109 12.12 -8.58 8.18
C ASP A 109 10.60 -8.36 8.19
N ASN A 110 10.17 -7.11 8.37
CA ASN A 110 8.75 -6.73 8.36
C ASN A 110 8.32 -6.08 7.03
N ALA A 111 9.10 -6.25 5.95
CA ALA A 111 8.70 -5.81 4.62
C ALA A 111 7.36 -6.46 4.22
N GLY A 112 6.51 -5.71 3.53
CA GLY A 112 5.12 -6.08 3.22
C GLY A 112 4.11 -5.48 4.19
N SER A 113 4.53 -5.14 5.44
CA SER A 113 3.65 -4.41 6.36
C SER A 113 3.66 -2.90 6.10
N ALA A 114 2.65 -2.22 6.62
CA ALA A 114 2.57 -0.76 6.69
C ALA A 114 3.27 -0.18 7.95
N GLY A 115 3.92 -1.02 8.74
CA GLY A 115 4.59 -0.65 9.97
C GLY A 115 3.66 -0.50 11.17
N ARG A 116 4.11 0.27 12.16
CA ARG A 116 3.43 0.49 13.44
C ARG A 116 3.01 1.94 13.59
N SER A 117 2.07 2.19 14.50
CA SER A 117 1.53 3.52 14.80
C SER A 117 2.62 4.57 15.00
N CYS A 118 2.35 5.79 14.50
CA CYS A 118 3.10 6.98 14.85
C CYS A 118 2.90 7.36 16.32
N THR A 119 3.80 8.16 16.87
CA THR A 119 3.85 8.48 18.31
C THR A 119 2.55 9.08 18.86
N ASP A 120 1.88 9.93 18.07
CA ASP A 120 0.68 10.66 18.51
C ASP A 120 -0.61 10.07 17.92
N ASP A 121 -0.54 8.89 17.33
CA ASP A 121 -1.68 8.20 16.72
C ASP A 121 -1.95 6.89 17.43
N GLU A 122 -3.22 6.51 17.43
CA GLU A 122 -3.65 5.18 17.78
C GLU A 122 -4.29 4.52 16.56
N VAL A 123 -3.84 3.32 16.22
CA VAL A 123 -4.38 2.50 15.14
C VAL A 123 -4.92 1.22 15.74
N ARG A 124 -6.15 0.87 15.39
CA ARG A 124 -6.78 -0.39 15.78
C ARG A 124 -7.37 -1.10 14.57
N LEU A 125 -7.46 -2.40 14.67
CA LEU A 125 -8.20 -3.22 13.72
C LEU A 125 -9.43 -3.77 14.45
N VAL A 126 -10.61 -3.35 14.01
CA VAL A 126 -11.89 -3.75 14.62
C VAL A 126 -12.60 -4.80 13.79
N ALA A 127 -13.43 -5.60 14.44
CA ALA A 127 -14.15 -6.71 13.81
C ALA A 127 -14.97 -6.23 12.59
N LEU A 128 -14.94 -7.01 11.52
CA LEU A 128 -15.77 -6.76 10.33
C LEU A 128 -17.21 -7.23 10.62
N ARG A 129 -18.16 -6.31 10.54
CA ARG A 129 -19.60 -6.60 10.70
C ARG A 129 -20.25 -6.82 9.34
N PRO A 130 -21.23 -7.75 9.26
CA PRO A 130 -22.06 -7.90 8.06
C PRO A 130 -22.77 -6.61 7.68
N ASN A 131 -23.19 -6.49 6.43
CA ASN A 131 -24.00 -5.37 5.92
C ASN A 131 -23.39 -3.97 6.12
N GLY A 132 -22.09 -3.88 6.34
CA GLY A 132 -21.42 -2.58 6.52
C GLY A 132 -21.65 -1.93 7.89
N GLU A 133 -22.21 -2.66 8.85
CA GLU A 133 -22.35 -2.17 10.22
C GLU A 133 -21.00 -1.83 10.82
N ARG A 134 -20.97 -0.83 11.69
CA ARG A 134 -19.79 -0.36 12.39
C ARG A 134 -19.57 -1.17 13.66
N SER A 135 -18.33 -1.60 13.91
CA SER A 135 -17.93 -2.14 15.21
C SER A 135 -17.55 -1.02 16.18
N GLU A 136 -17.64 -1.27 17.47
CA GLU A 136 -17.12 -0.35 18.47
C GLU A 136 -15.58 -0.30 18.44
N PRO A 137 -14.95 0.83 18.80
CA PRO A 137 -13.48 0.97 18.72
C PRO A 137 -12.69 0.00 19.62
N ASP A 138 -13.32 -0.61 20.62
CA ASP A 138 -12.72 -1.60 21.51
C ASP A 138 -12.98 -3.05 21.09
N GLU A 139 -13.81 -3.28 20.08
CA GLU A 139 -14.04 -4.61 19.49
C GLU A 139 -12.91 -5.01 18.53
N THR A 140 -11.69 -5.04 19.05
CA THR A 140 -10.51 -5.33 18.24
C THR A 140 -10.40 -6.81 17.89
N VAL A 141 -9.84 -7.09 16.70
CA VAL A 141 -9.49 -8.46 16.28
C VAL A 141 -8.21 -8.94 16.96
N PRO A 142 -7.96 -10.26 17.06
CA PRO A 142 -6.70 -10.80 17.55
C PRO A 142 -5.49 -10.30 16.76
N ARG A 143 -4.31 -10.26 17.43
CA ARG A 143 -3.02 -9.89 16.83
C ARG A 143 -2.29 -11.15 16.36
N ASP A 144 -2.91 -11.89 15.45
CA ASP A 144 -2.48 -13.21 14.98
C ASP A 144 -1.94 -13.24 13.55
N SER A 145 -1.87 -12.07 12.89
CA SER A 145 -1.52 -11.91 11.47
C SER A 145 -2.51 -12.54 10.48
N GLU A 146 -3.59 -13.12 10.95
CA GLU A 146 -4.53 -13.89 10.14
C GLU A 146 -5.94 -13.29 10.14
N THR A 147 -6.44 -12.86 11.30
CA THR A 147 -7.81 -12.35 11.46
C THR A 147 -7.94 -10.95 10.87
N PRO A 148 -8.74 -10.75 9.80
CA PRO A 148 -8.90 -9.43 9.20
C PRO A 148 -9.81 -8.53 10.04
N GLY A 149 -9.47 -7.24 10.08
CA GLY A 149 -10.28 -6.20 10.71
C GLY A 149 -10.28 -4.91 9.91
N GLU A 150 -11.30 -4.05 10.12
CA GLU A 150 -11.27 -2.69 9.57
C GLU A 150 -10.26 -1.85 10.34
N ILE A 151 -9.41 -1.17 9.61
CA ILE A 151 -8.41 -0.26 10.19
C ILE A 151 -9.12 1.02 10.60
N ILE A 152 -9.04 1.34 11.90
CA ILE A 152 -9.54 2.61 12.45
C ILE A 152 -8.39 3.40 13.07
N ILE A 153 -8.48 4.73 12.98
CA ILE A 153 -7.40 5.63 13.36
C ILE A 153 -7.94 6.72 14.28
N SER A 154 -7.29 6.92 15.42
CA SER A 154 -7.44 8.12 16.24
C SER A 154 -6.18 8.97 16.14
N SER A 155 -6.33 10.19 15.64
CA SER A 155 -5.23 11.12 15.38
C SER A 155 -5.64 12.54 15.73
N PRO A 156 -5.82 12.87 17.02
CA PRO A 156 -6.36 14.15 17.45
C PRO A 156 -5.50 15.35 17.10
N ALA A 157 -4.19 15.15 16.94
CA ALA A 157 -3.26 16.20 16.55
C ALA A 157 -3.31 16.55 15.05
N LYS A 158 -3.86 15.67 14.20
CA LYS A 158 -3.80 15.80 12.74
C LYS A 158 -5.17 15.85 12.06
N SER A 159 -6.23 15.35 12.70
CA SER A 159 -7.56 15.26 12.13
C SER A 159 -8.51 16.32 12.68
N ALA A 160 -9.29 16.93 11.77
CA ALA A 160 -10.42 17.78 12.17
C ALA A 160 -11.68 16.96 12.53
N PHE A 161 -11.65 15.65 12.35
CA PHE A 161 -12.77 14.72 12.58
C PHE A 161 -14.07 15.09 11.85
N CYS A 162 -13.95 15.81 10.73
CA CYS A 162 -15.07 16.17 9.88
C CYS A 162 -14.65 16.44 8.43
N TYR A 163 -15.61 16.30 7.54
CA TYR A 163 -15.49 16.77 6.15
C TYR A 163 -16.17 18.13 6.03
N PHE A 164 -15.54 19.05 5.30
CA PHE A 164 -16.10 20.38 5.09
C PHE A 164 -17.43 20.31 4.33
N ASN A 165 -18.49 20.88 4.92
CA ASN A 165 -19.86 20.91 4.38
C ASN A 165 -20.42 19.53 3.94
N ASN A 166 -20.03 18.45 4.64
CA ASN A 166 -20.51 17.11 4.36
C ASN A 166 -20.75 16.33 5.66
N GLU A 167 -21.87 16.61 6.31
CA GLU A 167 -22.23 16.00 7.58
C GLU A 167 -22.49 14.50 7.43
N GLU A 168 -23.17 14.08 6.37
CA GLU A 168 -23.46 12.67 6.09
C GLU A 168 -22.19 11.81 6.06
N MET A 169 -21.17 12.24 5.28
CA MET A 169 -19.89 11.54 5.21
C MET A 169 -19.11 11.64 6.52
N THR A 170 -19.26 12.76 7.23
CA THR A 170 -18.63 12.91 8.56
C THR A 170 -19.18 11.88 9.54
N GLU A 171 -20.49 11.76 9.66
CA GLU A 171 -21.12 10.76 10.53
C GLU A 171 -20.82 9.32 10.08
N LYS A 172 -20.72 9.10 8.77
CA LYS A 172 -20.38 7.79 8.21
C LYS A 172 -18.95 7.37 8.52
N LYS A 173 -17.99 8.31 8.53
CA LYS A 173 -16.55 8.00 8.63
C LYS A 173 -15.97 8.24 10.02
N PHE A 174 -16.50 9.18 10.78
CA PHE A 174 -15.99 9.51 12.12
C PHE A 174 -16.96 9.08 13.21
N TYR A 175 -16.45 8.39 14.21
CA TYR A 175 -17.23 7.93 15.35
C TYR A 175 -16.36 7.84 16.61
N LYS A 176 -16.85 8.43 17.70
CA LYS A 176 -16.17 8.43 19.00
C LYS A 176 -14.68 8.81 18.95
N GLY A 177 -14.31 9.77 18.10
CA GLY A 177 -12.92 10.21 17.94
C GLY A 177 -12.05 9.30 17.08
N TRP A 178 -12.68 8.40 16.31
CA TRP A 178 -12.00 7.49 15.38
C TRP A 178 -12.46 7.72 13.95
N LEU A 179 -11.51 7.68 13.03
CA LEU A 179 -11.77 7.56 11.61
C LEU A 179 -11.89 6.07 11.25
N TYR A 180 -13.00 5.68 10.64
CA TYR A 180 -13.20 4.38 10.01
C TYR A 180 -12.75 4.49 8.56
N THR A 181 -11.55 3.98 8.27
CA THR A 181 -10.90 4.22 6.98
C THR A 181 -11.60 3.53 5.82
N GLY A 182 -12.23 2.38 6.07
CA GLY A 182 -12.71 1.45 5.07
C GLY A 182 -11.60 0.57 4.51
N ASP A 183 -10.37 0.70 4.99
CA ASP A 183 -9.29 -0.24 4.69
C ASP A 183 -9.37 -1.43 5.63
N VAL A 184 -9.04 -2.61 5.12
CA VAL A 184 -9.01 -3.87 5.86
C VAL A 184 -7.59 -4.37 5.92
N GLY A 185 -7.22 -4.96 7.04
CA GLY A 185 -5.88 -5.50 7.23
C GLY A 185 -5.85 -6.52 8.35
N THR A 186 -4.66 -7.00 8.62
CA THR A 186 -4.31 -7.83 9.77
C THR A 186 -3.22 -7.14 10.59
N TRP A 187 -2.98 -7.56 11.81
CA TRP A 187 -1.86 -7.12 12.61
C TRP A 187 -1.25 -8.28 13.40
N ASP A 188 0.03 -8.18 13.69
CA ASP A 188 0.73 -9.16 14.47
C ASP A 188 0.83 -8.76 15.96
N GLU A 189 1.38 -9.64 16.79
CA GLU A 189 1.60 -9.41 18.22
C GLU A 189 2.52 -8.19 18.52
N ASN A 190 3.33 -7.77 17.55
CA ASN A 190 4.20 -6.60 17.62
C ASN A 190 3.55 -5.32 17.05
N GLU A 191 2.24 -5.40 16.71
CA GLU A 191 1.44 -4.29 16.16
C GLU A 191 1.85 -3.84 14.74
N PHE A 192 2.54 -4.68 13.98
CA PHE A 192 2.74 -4.41 12.57
C PHE A 192 1.44 -4.64 11.80
N VAL A 193 0.97 -3.59 11.15
CA VAL A 193 -0.26 -3.60 10.35
C VAL A 193 0.08 -4.00 8.92
N THR A 194 -0.63 -5.00 8.39
CA THR A 194 -0.59 -5.38 6.97
C THR A 194 -1.92 -5.04 6.33
N VAL A 195 -1.92 -4.13 5.36
CA VAL A 195 -3.13 -3.71 4.64
C VAL A 195 -3.45 -4.74 3.57
N SER A 196 -4.65 -5.31 3.62
CA SER A 196 -5.13 -6.34 2.67
C SER A 196 -5.90 -5.73 1.49
N GLY A 197 -6.57 -4.59 1.69
CA GLY A 197 -7.34 -3.91 0.66
C GLY A 197 -8.44 -3.03 1.24
N ARG A 198 -9.40 -2.66 0.36
CA ARG A 198 -10.57 -1.86 0.75
C ARG A 198 -11.75 -2.77 1.09
N ARG A 199 -12.53 -2.38 2.10
CA ARG A 199 -13.76 -3.07 2.45
C ARG A 199 -14.80 -3.02 1.32
N ASP A 200 -14.90 -1.88 0.66
CA ASP A 200 -15.85 -1.65 -0.43
C ASP A 200 -15.48 -2.39 -1.73
N ASP A 201 -14.22 -2.77 -1.90
CA ASP A 201 -13.72 -3.49 -3.08
C ASP A 201 -13.67 -5.02 -2.85
N MET A 202 -14.03 -5.46 -1.65
CA MET A 202 -13.98 -6.87 -1.26
C MET A 202 -14.97 -7.70 -2.09
N ILE A 203 -14.48 -8.75 -2.72
CA ILE A 203 -15.26 -9.71 -3.49
C ILE A 203 -15.75 -10.81 -2.56
N VAL A 204 -17.06 -11.05 -2.54
CA VAL A 204 -17.64 -12.15 -1.75
C VAL A 204 -17.95 -13.33 -2.64
N SER A 205 -17.08 -14.35 -2.63
CA SER A 205 -17.20 -15.55 -3.48
C SER A 205 -17.46 -16.79 -2.63
N ALA A 206 -18.63 -17.40 -2.79
CA ALA A 206 -19.04 -18.59 -2.05
C ALA A 206 -18.92 -18.47 -0.51
N GLY A 207 -19.08 -17.23 0.02
CA GLY A 207 -18.97 -16.93 1.45
C GLY A 207 -17.57 -16.56 1.92
N GLU A 208 -16.57 -16.61 1.04
CA GLU A 208 -15.20 -16.19 1.33
C GLU A 208 -14.97 -14.72 0.93
N ASN A 209 -14.26 -13.99 1.78
CA ASN A 209 -13.87 -12.60 1.53
C ASN A 209 -12.54 -12.57 0.79
N ILE A 210 -12.54 -12.02 -0.41
CA ILE A 210 -11.37 -11.94 -1.29
C ILE A 210 -11.03 -10.48 -1.53
N TYR A 211 -9.79 -10.11 -1.30
CA TYR A 211 -9.30 -8.74 -1.50
C TYR A 211 -8.56 -8.64 -2.83
N PRO A 212 -9.06 -7.86 -3.81
CA PRO A 212 -8.44 -7.68 -5.13
C PRO A 212 -6.97 -7.36 -5.08
N ALA A 213 -6.56 -6.44 -4.20
CA ALA A 213 -5.19 -5.98 -4.08
C ALA A 213 -4.16 -7.10 -3.82
N GLN A 214 -4.53 -8.18 -3.12
CA GLN A 214 -3.65 -9.32 -2.90
C GLN A 214 -3.37 -10.09 -4.19
N ILE A 215 -4.38 -10.21 -5.04
CA ILE A 215 -4.26 -10.92 -6.31
C ILE A 215 -3.52 -10.06 -7.33
N GLU A 216 -3.82 -8.76 -7.35
CA GLU A 216 -3.12 -7.76 -8.17
C GLU A 216 -1.62 -7.72 -7.84
N ALA A 217 -1.26 -7.77 -6.55
CA ALA A 217 0.14 -7.82 -6.12
C ALA A 217 0.85 -9.02 -6.74
N VAL A 218 0.25 -10.22 -6.67
CA VAL A 218 0.82 -11.43 -7.28
C VAL A 218 0.91 -11.32 -8.79
N LEU A 219 -0.15 -10.86 -9.48
CA LEU A 219 -0.15 -10.70 -10.93
C LEU A 219 0.93 -9.72 -11.41
N ASN A 220 1.12 -8.63 -10.67
CA ASN A 220 2.10 -7.59 -10.99
C ASN A 220 3.56 -8.02 -10.76
N GLU A 221 3.81 -9.10 -10.01
CA GLU A 221 5.13 -9.73 -9.90
C GLU A 221 5.56 -10.48 -11.18
N HIS A 222 4.61 -10.85 -12.02
CA HIS A 222 4.91 -11.57 -13.26
C HIS A 222 5.71 -10.70 -14.23
N PRO A 223 6.87 -11.15 -14.77
CA PRO A 223 7.80 -10.32 -15.55
C PRO A 223 7.20 -9.72 -16.84
N LYS A 224 6.16 -10.37 -17.39
CA LYS A 224 5.47 -9.93 -18.61
C LYS A 224 4.23 -9.06 -18.35
N VAL A 225 3.87 -8.80 -17.08
CA VAL A 225 2.72 -7.96 -16.70
C VAL A 225 3.20 -6.53 -16.50
N ALA A 226 2.49 -5.57 -17.06
CA ALA A 226 2.70 -4.15 -16.83
C ALA A 226 1.86 -3.64 -15.68
N GLU A 227 0.58 -4.02 -15.66
CA GLU A 227 -0.42 -3.61 -14.67
C GLU A 227 -1.56 -4.64 -14.64
N SER A 228 -2.22 -4.77 -13.51
CA SER A 228 -3.42 -5.60 -13.39
C SER A 228 -4.49 -4.92 -12.56
N ALA A 229 -5.74 -5.27 -12.83
CA ALA A 229 -6.91 -4.92 -12.02
C ALA A 229 -7.76 -6.17 -11.79
N VAL A 230 -8.25 -6.35 -10.58
CA VAL A 230 -9.07 -7.50 -10.20
C VAL A 230 -10.41 -7.02 -9.69
N ILE A 231 -11.48 -7.63 -10.19
CA ILE A 231 -12.85 -7.29 -9.81
C ILE A 231 -13.69 -8.54 -9.55
N GLY A 232 -14.78 -8.40 -8.80
CA GLY A 232 -15.85 -9.38 -8.71
C GLY A 232 -16.78 -9.29 -9.91
N ILE A 233 -17.08 -10.41 -10.52
CA ILE A 233 -18.13 -10.49 -11.54
C ILE A 233 -19.24 -11.41 -11.06
N PRO A 234 -20.52 -11.09 -11.34
CA PRO A 234 -21.65 -11.90 -10.87
C PRO A 234 -21.58 -13.35 -11.30
N ASP A 235 -21.80 -14.28 -10.36
CA ASP A 235 -21.90 -15.72 -10.60
C ASP A 235 -23.14 -16.31 -9.92
N LYS A 236 -23.86 -17.17 -10.63
CA LYS A 236 -25.15 -17.72 -10.14
C LYS A 236 -25.03 -18.64 -8.92
N LEU A 237 -23.88 -19.27 -8.74
CA LEU A 237 -23.64 -20.25 -7.67
C LEU A 237 -22.86 -19.68 -6.52
N ARG A 238 -21.94 -18.74 -6.81
CA ARG A 238 -20.98 -18.22 -5.85
C ARG A 238 -21.28 -16.79 -5.39
N GLY A 239 -22.31 -16.14 -5.94
CA GLY A 239 -22.57 -14.71 -5.77
C GLY A 239 -21.66 -13.90 -6.68
N GLU A 240 -20.37 -13.95 -6.45
CA GLU A 240 -19.33 -13.36 -7.31
C GLU A 240 -18.19 -14.36 -7.57
N VAL A 241 -17.46 -14.15 -8.65
CA VAL A 241 -16.19 -14.81 -8.92
C VAL A 241 -15.14 -13.77 -9.32
N VAL A 242 -13.91 -14.09 -9.03
CA VAL A 242 -12.76 -13.21 -9.30
C VAL A 242 -12.45 -13.19 -10.80
N ALA A 243 -12.38 -11.98 -11.38
CA ALA A 243 -11.92 -11.73 -12.74
C ALA A 243 -10.69 -10.82 -12.72
N ALA A 244 -9.63 -11.22 -13.40
CA ALA A 244 -8.39 -10.46 -13.54
C ALA A 244 -8.30 -9.85 -14.95
N TYR A 245 -8.04 -8.56 -15.01
CA TYR A 245 -7.74 -7.81 -16.22
C TYR A 245 -6.26 -7.41 -16.17
N VAL A 246 -5.51 -7.74 -17.20
CA VAL A 246 -4.05 -7.63 -17.20
C VAL A 246 -3.59 -6.88 -18.44
N VAL A 247 -2.82 -5.83 -18.26
CA VAL A 247 -2.08 -5.16 -19.32
C VAL A 247 -0.75 -5.86 -19.52
N ALA A 248 -0.50 -6.37 -20.72
CA ALA A 248 0.73 -7.06 -21.03
C ALA A 248 1.88 -6.08 -21.29
N LYS A 249 3.00 -6.32 -20.63
CA LYS A 249 4.28 -5.65 -20.94
C LYS A 249 4.99 -6.32 -22.11
N ASP A 250 4.77 -7.61 -22.26
CA ASP A 250 5.28 -8.45 -23.34
C ASP A 250 4.11 -9.08 -24.09
N PRO A 251 3.97 -8.86 -25.42
CA PRO A 251 2.88 -9.40 -26.20
C PRO A 251 2.80 -10.93 -26.23
N SER A 252 3.86 -11.61 -25.80
CA SER A 252 3.87 -13.09 -25.70
C SER A 252 3.20 -13.62 -24.43
N LEU A 253 2.70 -12.76 -23.54
CA LEU A 253 2.00 -13.17 -22.34
C LEU A 253 0.76 -13.97 -22.68
N THR A 254 0.57 -15.10 -22.02
CA THR A 254 -0.60 -15.97 -22.20
C THR A 254 -1.43 -16.06 -20.92
N ILE A 255 -2.70 -16.40 -21.07
CA ILE A 255 -3.61 -16.64 -19.92
C ILE A 255 -3.12 -17.84 -19.10
N GLU A 256 -2.55 -18.84 -19.74
CA GLU A 256 -2.01 -20.04 -19.10
C GLU A 256 -0.84 -19.68 -18.17
N GLU A 257 0.07 -18.82 -18.61
CA GLU A 257 1.17 -18.30 -17.75
C GLU A 257 0.64 -17.55 -16.53
N LEU A 258 -0.40 -16.73 -16.68
CA LEU A 258 -1.03 -16.02 -15.57
C LEU A 258 -1.70 -16.98 -14.57
N LYS A 259 -2.42 -18.00 -15.07
CA LYS A 259 -3.02 -19.04 -14.21
C LYS A 259 -1.94 -19.79 -13.43
N GLU A 260 -0.89 -20.22 -14.11
CA GLU A 260 0.20 -20.96 -13.51
C GLU A 260 0.89 -20.10 -12.44
N HIS A 261 1.13 -18.84 -12.72
CA HIS A 261 1.73 -17.88 -11.78
C HIS A 261 0.87 -17.73 -10.51
N CYS A 262 -0.44 -17.52 -10.64
CA CYS A 262 -1.35 -17.42 -9.49
C CYS A 262 -1.43 -18.72 -8.70
N THR A 263 -1.46 -19.90 -9.35
CA THR A 263 -1.58 -21.19 -8.66
C THR A 263 -0.32 -21.61 -7.91
N HIS A 264 0.84 -21.17 -8.34
CA HIS A 264 2.12 -21.44 -7.68
C HIS A 264 2.49 -20.40 -6.61
N SER A 265 1.78 -19.29 -6.52
CA SER A 265 2.05 -18.28 -5.49
C SER A 265 1.66 -18.79 -4.11
N PRO A 266 2.56 -18.76 -3.13
CA PRO A 266 2.23 -19.11 -1.75
C PRO A 266 1.32 -18.08 -1.07
N MET A 267 1.15 -16.90 -1.67
CA MET A 267 0.30 -15.83 -1.17
C MET A 267 -1.18 -16.00 -1.51
N LEU A 268 -1.50 -16.90 -2.45
CA LEU A 268 -2.87 -17.13 -2.89
C LEU A 268 -3.32 -18.56 -2.57
N SER A 269 -4.54 -18.68 -2.10
CA SER A 269 -5.22 -19.96 -1.92
C SER A 269 -6.19 -20.26 -3.07
N SER A 270 -6.61 -21.51 -3.22
CA SER A 270 -7.42 -21.95 -4.36
C SER A 270 -8.76 -21.21 -4.52
N TYR A 271 -9.29 -20.62 -3.46
CA TYR A 271 -10.52 -19.85 -3.51
C TYR A 271 -10.29 -18.39 -4.00
N THR A 272 -9.07 -17.87 -3.87
CA THR A 272 -8.71 -16.52 -4.35
C THR A 272 -8.28 -16.50 -5.81
N TRP A 273 -7.99 -17.65 -6.43
CA TRP A 273 -7.56 -17.69 -7.83
C TRP A 273 -8.61 -17.12 -8.78
N PRO A 274 -8.22 -16.20 -9.68
CA PRO A 274 -9.14 -15.71 -10.69
C PRO A 274 -9.76 -16.83 -11.53
N ARG A 275 -11.06 -16.73 -11.75
CA ARG A 275 -11.82 -17.66 -12.60
C ARG A 275 -11.89 -17.19 -14.05
N ALA A 276 -11.69 -15.90 -14.26
CA ALA A 276 -11.59 -15.29 -15.57
C ALA A 276 -10.32 -14.44 -15.66
N TYR A 277 -9.65 -14.50 -16.80
CA TYR A 277 -8.48 -13.70 -17.11
C TYR A 277 -8.69 -13.02 -18.45
N HIS A 278 -8.40 -11.73 -18.51
CA HIS A 278 -8.51 -10.92 -19.70
C HIS A 278 -7.19 -10.16 -19.91
N ILE A 279 -6.53 -10.37 -21.03
CA ILE A 279 -5.41 -9.54 -21.44
C ILE A 279 -6.02 -8.38 -22.23
N VAL A 280 -5.72 -7.17 -21.79
CA VAL A 280 -6.26 -5.91 -22.32
C VAL A 280 -5.13 -5.00 -22.78
N ASP A 281 -5.46 -4.02 -23.66
CA ASP A 281 -4.52 -3.06 -24.22
C ASP A 281 -4.20 -1.90 -23.24
#